data_56d16bc5735bc48c52a79e38db6fdcff
#
_entry.id   56d16bc5735bc48c52a79e38db6fdcff
#
_cell.length_a   1.000
_cell.length_b   1.000
_cell.length_c   1.000
_cell.angle_alpha   90.00
_cell.angle_beta   90.00
_cell.angle_gamma   90.00
#
_symmetry.space_group_name_H-M   'P 1'
#
loop_
_entity.id
_entity.type
_entity.pdbx_description
1 polymer ?
#
loop_
_entity_poly.entity_id
_entity_poly.type
_entity_poly.pdbx_seq_one_letter_code
_entity_poly.pdbx_strand_id
1 'polypeptide(L)'
;MTRPRLSRPPSDASFQQPTFPLDSTVSDTSSQLNSLNVLGGSLQACSFDPLTGFFRDGCCQTGPDDLGSHTVCARVTDAFLEYSRMQGNDLSTPRPEYRFRGLKAGDRWCVCASRWLQAFEAGVAPPVVLEATHEAALRIVPLQALLAHAWGPRPAAAH
;
A
#
# COMPACT_ATOMS: atom_id res chain seq x y z
N MET A 1 7.00 0.08 -52.83
CA MET A 1 7.17 -0.16 -52.28
C MET A 1 7.19 -0.30 -51.50
N THR A 2 7.18 -0.50 -51.37
CA THR A 2 7.31 -0.72 -50.38
C THR A 2 7.07 -1.06 -49.55
N ARG A 3 7.02 -1.13 -49.29
CA ARG A 3 6.95 -1.44 -48.28
C ARG A 3 6.85 -1.74 -47.48
N PRO A 4 6.71 -1.76 -47.58
CA PRO A 4 6.77 -1.98 -46.55
C PRO A 4 6.45 -2.45 -45.83
N ARG A 5 6.34 -2.55 -45.68
CA ARG A 5 6.13 -2.95 -44.80
C ARG A 5 6.06 -3.46 -44.06
N LEU A 6 5.97 -3.31 -44.04
CA LEU A 6 6.03 -3.75 -43.11
C LEU A 6 5.92 -4.19 -42.39
N SER A 7 5.80 -4.19 -42.46
CA SER A 7 5.74 -4.54 -41.54
C SER A 7 5.52 -5.01 -40.79
N ARG A 8 5.43 -4.91 -40.66
CA ARG A 8 5.34 -5.43 -39.70
C ARG A 8 5.36 -5.87 -38.97
N PRO A 9 5.21 -5.94 -38.97
CA PRO A 9 5.24 -6.38 -37.99
C PRO A 9 5.19 -6.82 -37.31
N PRO A 10 5.15 -6.87 -37.34
CA PRO A 10 5.09 -7.25 -36.46
C PRO A 10 4.89 -7.58 -35.75
N SER A 11 4.74 -7.37 -35.73
CA SER A 11 4.63 -7.65 -34.96
C SER A 11 4.36 -7.96 -34.35
N ASP A 12 4.26 -7.85 -34.39
CA ASP A 12 4.08 -8.18 -33.64
C ASP A 12 3.96 -8.65 -33.03
N ALA A 13 3.89 -8.65 -33.27
CA ALA A 13 3.91 -9.09 -32.58
C ALA A 13 3.87 -9.52 -31.89
N SER A 14 3.79 -9.43 -31.96
CA SER A 14 3.85 -9.81 -31.28
C SER A 14 3.77 -10.14 -30.58
N PHE A 15 3.67 -10.03 -30.45
CA PHE A 15 3.65 -10.33 -29.62
C PHE A 15 3.31 -10.82 -29.08
N GLN A 16 3.04 -10.81 -29.12
CA GLN A 16 2.78 -11.19 -28.48
C GLN A 16 2.48 -11.78 -27.93
N GLN A 17 2.24 -11.96 -27.86
CA GLN A 17 1.98 -12.52 -27.19
C GLN A 17 1.76 -13.10 -26.61
N PRO A 18 1.64 -13.43 -26.62
CA PRO A 18 1.33 -13.91 -25.88
C PRO A 18 1.05 -14.41 -25.30
N THR A 19 0.80 -14.52 -25.33
CA THR A 19 0.43 -14.86 -24.81
C THR A 19 0.11 -15.20 -24.12
N PHE A 20 -0.29 -15.43 -23.78
CA PHE A 20 -0.73 -15.76 -23.02
C PHE A 20 -1.69 -15.54 -22.37
N PRO A 21 -2.43 -15.76 -22.30
CA PRO A 21 -3.72 -15.37 -21.87
C PRO A 21 -4.13 -15.86 -20.54
N LEU A 22 -4.05 -17.05 -20.29
CA LEU A 22 -4.20 -17.43 -18.90
C LEU A 22 -3.16 -16.71 -18.07
N ASP A 23 -2.18 -16.20 -18.77
CA ASP A 23 -1.16 -15.42 -18.10
C ASP A 23 -1.71 -14.16 -17.50
N SER A 24 -2.74 -13.59 -18.07
CA SER A 24 -3.25 -12.33 -17.52
C SER A 24 -3.85 -12.55 -16.13
N THR A 25 -4.55 -13.65 -15.91
CA THR A 25 -5.07 -13.93 -14.58
C THR A 25 -3.94 -14.19 -13.60
N VAL A 26 -2.97 -14.94 -14.04
CA VAL A 26 -1.82 -15.25 -13.22
C VAL A 26 -1.02 -13.99 -12.94
N SER A 27 -0.97 -13.07 -13.90
CA SER A 27 -0.24 -11.83 -13.72
C SER A 27 -0.74 -11.01 -12.54
N ASP A 28 -2.04 -10.88 -12.40
CA ASP A 28 -2.58 -10.10 -11.30
C ASP A 28 -2.16 -10.68 -9.97
N THR A 29 -2.26 -11.98 -9.84
CA THR A 29 -1.85 -12.66 -8.64
C THR A 29 -0.35 -12.50 -8.43
N SER A 30 0.42 -12.63 -9.51
CA SER A 30 1.86 -12.51 -9.44
C SER A 30 2.30 -11.13 -8.98
N SER A 31 1.60 -10.08 -9.43
CA SER A 31 1.92 -8.72 -9.00
C SER A 31 1.85 -8.58 -7.49
N GLN A 32 0.78 -9.09 -6.90
CA GLN A 32 0.65 -9.02 -5.45
C GLN A 32 1.70 -9.87 -4.75
N LEU A 33 1.95 -11.06 -5.30
CA LEU A 33 2.93 -11.95 -4.69
C LEU A 33 4.35 -11.40 -4.80
N ASN A 34 4.61 -10.57 -5.81
CA ASN A 34 5.95 -10.01 -6.00
C ASN A 34 6.19 -8.76 -5.17
N SER A 35 5.17 -8.19 -4.57
CA SER A 35 5.34 -7.05 -3.69
C SER A 35 5.85 -7.53 -2.34
N LEU A 36 6.84 -6.83 -1.81
CA LEU A 36 7.44 -7.20 -0.54
C LEU A 36 7.04 -6.23 0.56
N ASN A 37 6.97 -6.76 1.78
CA ASN A 37 6.76 -5.91 2.94
C ASN A 37 8.11 -5.43 3.48
N VAL A 38 8.07 -4.60 4.51
CA VAL A 38 9.29 -4.01 5.08
C VAL A 38 10.20 -5.03 5.75
N LEU A 39 9.72 -6.24 5.97
CA LEU A 39 10.53 -7.32 6.54
C LEU A 39 11.16 -8.21 5.49
N GLY A 40 10.86 -7.94 4.21
CA GLY A 40 11.42 -8.73 3.12
C GLY A 40 10.57 -9.92 2.70
N GLY A 41 9.43 -10.12 3.35
CA GLY A 41 8.52 -11.18 2.98
C GLY A 41 7.44 -10.69 2.04
N SER A 42 6.51 -11.58 1.68
CA SER A 42 5.40 -11.23 0.82
C SER A 42 4.48 -10.23 1.50
N LEU A 43 4.06 -9.22 0.75
CA LEU A 43 3.14 -8.21 1.27
C LEU A 43 1.80 -8.86 1.56
N GLN A 44 1.34 -8.71 2.80
CA GLN A 44 0.05 -9.26 3.22
C GLN A 44 -1.02 -8.19 3.19
N ALA A 45 -2.29 -8.62 3.20
CA ALA A 45 -3.40 -7.70 3.17
C ALA A 45 -3.45 -6.88 4.47
N CYS A 46 -3.82 -5.62 4.33
CA CYS A 46 -3.98 -4.72 5.47
C CYS A 46 -5.39 -4.80 6.03
N SER A 47 -6.39 -4.54 5.19
CA SER A 47 -7.77 -4.60 5.65
C SER A 47 -8.73 -4.68 4.47
N PHE A 48 -9.77 -5.49 4.63
CA PHE A 48 -10.86 -5.55 3.67
C PHE A 48 -12.12 -4.87 4.21
N ASP A 49 -12.15 -4.59 5.52
CA ASP A 49 -13.28 -3.89 6.14
C ASP A 49 -12.75 -3.09 7.33
N PRO A 50 -12.46 -1.82 7.13
CA PRO A 50 -12.69 -1.01 5.93
C PRO A 50 -11.77 -1.43 4.79
N LEU A 51 -12.29 -1.41 3.57
CA LEU A 51 -11.48 -1.74 2.40
C LEU A 51 -10.49 -0.61 2.17
N THR A 52 -9.21 -0.93 2.19
CA THR A 52 -8.15 0.06 2.15
C THR A 52 -7.22 -0.16 0.96
N GLY A 53 -6.24 0.74 0.84
CA GLY A 53 -5.24 0.68 -0.20
C GLY A 53 -5.51 1.69 -1.29
N PHE A 54 -4.43 2.17 -1.92
CA PHE A 54 -4.57 3.11 -3.02
C PHE A 54 -5.44 2.52 -4.13
N PHE A 55 -5.31 1.23 -4.39
CA PHE A 55 -6.07 0.53 -5.40
C PHE A 55 -7.36 -0.09 -4.87
N ARG A 56 -7.64 0.07 -3.59
CA ARG A 56 -8.82 -0.50 -2.93
C ARG A 56 -8.89 -2.01 -3.09
N ASP A 57 -7.75 -2.66 -2.98
CA ASP A 57 -7.67 -4.12 -3.05
C ASP A 57 -7.37 -4.75 -1.69
N GLY A 58 -7.36 -3.94 -0.63
CA GLY A 58 -7.10 -4.43 0.73
C GLY A 58 -5.63 -4.44 1.10
N CYS A 59 -4.74 -4.17 0.16
CA CYS A 59 -3.30 -4.22 0.38
C CYS A 59 -2.69 -2.83 0.20
N CYS A 60 -1.60 -2.56 0.92
CA CYS A 60 -0.92 -1.28 0.81
C CYS A 60 0.03 -1.27 -0.38
N GLN A 61 -0.52 -1.61 -1.55
CA GLN A 61 0.19 -1.53 -2.81
C GLN A 61 0.35 -0.07 -3.24
N THR A 62 1.37 0.18 -4.04
CA THR A 62 1.64 1.53 -4.50
C THR A 62 2.08 1.48 -5.95
N GLY A 63 2.09 2.65 -6.59
CA GLY A 63 2.50 2.78 -7.97
C GLY A 63 2.83 4.22 -8.28
N PRO A 64 3.18 4.51 -9.54
CA PRO A 64 3.63 5.87 -9.89
C PRO A 64 2.60 6.96 -9.62
N ASP A 65 1.32 6.63 -9.65
CA ASP A 65 0.26 7.61 -9.43
C ASP A 65 -0.05 7.83 -7.97
N ASP A 66 0.49 7.00 -7.09
CA ASP A 66 0.25 7.11 -5.65
C ASP A 66 1.25 8.08 -5.05
N LEU A 67 1.00 9.37 -5.23
CA LEU A 67 1.91 10.40 -4.78
C LEU A 67 2.06 10.43 -3.26
N GLY A 68 1.04 10.01 -2.54
CA GLY A 68 1.09 9.98 -1.08
C GLY A 68 1.78 8.75 -0.54
N SER A 69 2.08 7.77 -1.39
CA SER A 69 2.70 6.51 -0.96
C SER A 69 1.93 5.90 0.21
N HIS A 70 0.73 5.41 -0.07
CA HIS A 70 -0.15 4.82 0.94
C HIS A 70 0.33 3.41 1.26
N THR A 71 1.47 3.31 1.89
CA THR A 71 2.22 2.08 2.04
C THR A 71 2.33 1.55 3.46
N VAL A 72 1.92 2.34 4.46
CA VAL A 72 2.04 1.94 5.86
C VAL A 72 0.71 1.40 6.36
N CYS A 73 0.65 0.10 6.65
CA CYS A 73 -0.56 -0.47 7.24
C CYS A 73 -0.54 -0.21 8.73
N ALA A 74 -1.39 0.68 9.19
CA ALA A 74 -1.44 1.08 10.58
C ALA A 74 -2.77 0.71 11.20
N ARG A 75 -2.72 0.34 12.48
CA ARG A 75 -3.93 0.15 13.27
C ARG A 75 -4.20 1.48 13.96
N VAL A 76 -5.14 2.24 13.40
CA VAL A 76 -5.32 3.63 13.82
C VAL A 76 -5.83 3.73 15.25
N THR A 77 -5.47 4.85 15.86
CA THR A 77 -5.87 5.16 17.24
C THR A 77 -6.63 6.47 17.25
N ASP A 78 -7.37 6.72 18.32
CA ASP A 78 -8.08 8.00 18.46
C ASP A 78 -7.11 9.17 18.39
N ALA A 79 -5.93 9.04 19.02
CA ALA A 79 -4.95 10.13 19.02
C ALA A 79 -4.45 10.41 17.61
N PHE A 80 -4.18 9.36 16.83
CA PHE A 80 -3.74 9.54 15.46
C PHE A 80 -4.83 10.16 14.60
N LEU A 81 -6.07 9.67 14.75
CA LEU A 81 -7.18 10.19 13.96
C LEU A 81 -7.43 11.66 14.22
N GLU A 82 -7.37 12.05 15.49
CA GLU A 82 -7.56 13.45 15.85
C GLU A 82 -6.42 14.31 15.33
N TYR A 83 -5.18 13.86 15.48
CA TYR A 83 -4.03 14.57 14.97
C TYR A 83 -4.12 14.75 13.45
N SER A 84 -4.46 13.67 12.74
CA SER A 84 -4.59 13.72 11.29
C SER A 84 -5.67 14.72 10.87
N ARG A 85 -6.79 14.72 11.58
CA ARG A 85 -7.87 15.67 11.27
C ARG A 85 -7.37 17.10 11.43
N MET A 86 -6.63 17.37 12.48
CA MET A 86 -6.11 18.71 12.74
C MET A 86 -5.07 19.13 11.69
N GLN A 87 -4.40 18.15 11.10
CA GLN A 87 -3.39 18.44 10.06
C GLN A 87 -4.01 18.48 8.66
N GLY A 88 -5.33 18.45 8.57
CA GLY A 88 -5.99 18.56 7.28
C GLY A 88 -6.23 17.23 6.59
N ASN A 89 -5.98 16.12 7.25
CA ASN A 89 -6.18 14.80 6.69
C ASN A 89 -7.24 14.07 7.53
N ASP A 90 -8.49 14.41 7.30
CA ASP A 90 -9.60 13.86 8.09
C ASP A 90 -9.94 12.46 7.63
N LEU A 91 -9.60 11.48 8.45
CA LEU A 91 -9.87 10.08 8.17
C LEU A 91 -11.09 9.57 8.93
N SER A 92 -11.70 10.40 9.75
CA SER A 92 -12.80 9.99 10.64
C SER A 92 -14.17 10.26 10.07
N THR A 93 -14.31 11.27 9.22
CA THR A 93 -15.61 11.67 8.69
C THR A 93 -16.01 10.76 7.54
N PRO A 94 -17.21 10.17 7.57
CA PRO A 94 -17.67 9.34 6.46
C PRO A 94 -17.77 10.14 5.17
N ARG A 95 -17.41 9.49 4.07
CA ARG A 95 -17.51 10.06 2.73
C ARG A 95 -18.25 9.07 1.85
N PRO A 96 -19.60 9.09 1.89
CA PRO A 96 -20.38 8.11 1.13
C PRO A 96 -20.10 8.12 -0.37
N GLU A 97 -19.75 9.29 -0.91
CA GLU A 97 -19.45 9.41 -2.35
C GLU A 97 -18.23 8.58 -2.74
N TYR A 98 -17.36 8.24 -1.78
CA TYR A 98 -16.20 7.39 -2.01
C TYR A 98 -16.36 6.03 -1.33
N ARG A 99 -17.55 5.73 -0.84
CA ARG A 99 -17.82 4.50 -0.09
C ARG A 99 -16.90 4.34 1.11
N PHE A 100 -16.59 5.47 1.74
CA PHE A 100 -15.71 5.49 2.89
C PHE A 100 -16.54 5.78 4.13
N ARG A 101 -16.55 4.84 5.07
CA ARG A 101 -17.38 4.96 6.28
C ARG A 101 -16.73 5.74 7.41
N GLY A 102 -15.50 6.23 7.20
CA GLY A 102 -14.75 6.85 8.28
C GLY A 102 -14.08 5.81 9.14
N LEU A 103 -12.91 6.14 9.65
CA LEU A 103 -12.15 5.22 10.48
C LEU A 103 -12.44 5.42 11.94
N LYS A 104 -12.35 4.34 12.70
CA LYS A 104 -12.44 4.33 14.16
C LYS A 104 -11.20 3.67 14.72
N ALA A 105 -10.91 3.96 15.98
CA ALA A 105 -9.77 3.32 16.65
C ALA A 105 -9.88 1.81 16.49
N GLY A 106 -8.76 1.19 16.11
CA GLY A 106 -8.72 -0.24 15.89
C GLY A 106 -8.82 -0.65 14.43
N ASP A 107 -9.31 0.22 13.57
CA ASP A 107 -9.36 -0.07 12.13
C ASP A 107 -7.93 -0.08 11.57
N ARG A 108 -7.72 -0.92 10.54
CA ARG A 108 -6.45 -0.91 9.83
C ARG A 108 -6.61 -0.11 8.54
N TRP A 109 -5.59 0.63 8.20
CA TRP A 109 -5.66 1.51 7.05
C TRP A 109 -4.29 1.68 6.44
N CYS A 110 -4.24 1.75 5.12
CA CYS A 110 -2.99 2.04 4.42
C CYS A 110 -2.77 3.55 4.47
N VAL A 111 -1.94 3.97 5.40
CA VAL A 111 -1.68 5.38 5.68
C VAL A 111 -0.58 5.89 4.76
N CYS A 112 -0.72 7.13 4.33
CA CYS A 112 0.34 7.83 3.61
C CYS A 112 1.61 7.81 4.46
N ALA A 113 2.73 7.38 3.87
CA ALA A 113 3.96 7.21 4.63
C ALA A 113 4.44 8.50 5.26
N SER A 114 4.34 9.62 4.54
CA SER A 114 4.76 10.90 5.13
C SER A 114 3.83 11.36 6.24
N ARG A 115 2.55 11.01 6.15
CA ARG A 115 1.62 11.32 7.24
C ARG A 115 1.93 10.50 8.48
N TRP A 116 2.31 9.24 8.28
CA TRP A 116 2.71 8.41 9.43
C TRP A 116 3.97 8.97 10.08
N LEU A 117 4.95 9.37 9.25
CA LEU A 117 6.18 9.94 9.78
C LEU A 117 5.91 11.24 10.53
N GLN A 118 5.03 12.07 10.00
CA GLN A 118 4.63 13.31 10.68
C GLN A 118 4.05 13.01 12.05
N ALA A 119 3.18 12.00 12.13
CA ALA A 119 2.59 11.60 13.41
C ALA A 119 3.64 11.01 14.35
N PHE A 120 4.60 10.28 13.80
CA PHE A 120 5.69 9.73 14.58
C PHE A 120 6.50 10.85 15.24
N GLU A 121 6.81 11.89 14.49
CA GLU A 121 7.56 13.03 15.02
C GLU A 121 6.76 13.80 16.05
N ALA A 122 5.45 13.74 15.97
CA ALA A 122 4.57 14.40 16.94
C ALA A 122 4.24 13.51 18.13
N GLY A 123 4.73 12.27 18.13
CA GLY A 123 4.51 11.37 19.26
C GLY A 123 3.17 10.67 19.27
N VAL A 124 2.45 10.66 18.13
CA VAL A 124 1.11 10.05 18.07
C VAL A 124 0.99 9.05 16.92
N ALA A 125 2.10 8.48 16.45
CA ALA A 125 2.05 7.50 15.37
C ALA A 125 1.31 6.24 15.85
N PRO A 126 0.42 5.71 14.99
CA PRO A 126 -0.30 4.48 15.35
C PRO A 126 0.58 3.25 15.15
N PRO A 127 0.24 2.15 15.83
CA PRO A 127 0.95 0.89 15.62
C PRO A 127 0.91 0.44 14.17
N VAL A 128 1.94 -0.26 13.75
CA VAL A 128 2.14 -0.67 12.36
C VAL A 128 2.07 -2.17 12.24
N VAL A 129 1.35 -2.66 11.23
CA VAL A 129 1.33 -4.07 10.87
C VAL A 129 2.44 -4.25 9.84
N LEU A 130 3.61 -4.72 10.29
CA LEU A 130 4.80 -4.75 9.45
C LEU A 130 4.64 -5.65 8.22
N GLU A 131 3.99 -6.79 8.39
CA GLU A 131 3.81 -7.74 7.29
C GLU A 131 2.92 -7.18 6.17
N ALA A 132 2.12 -6.18 6.50
CA ALA A 132 1.21 -5.56 5.54
C ALA A 132 1.68 -4.16 5.13
N THR A 133 2.89 -3.77 5.51
CA THR A 133 3.47 -2.48 5.15
C THR A 133 4.43 -2.69 4.00
N HIS A 134 4.18 -2.00 2.90
CA HIS A 134 4.95 -2.15 1.67
C HIS A 134 6.38 -1.67 1.85
N GLU A 135 7.32 -2.35 1.22
CA GLU A 135 8.74 -1.97 1.34
C GLU A 135 9.00 -0.54 0.87
N ALA A 136 8.18 -0.01 -0.03
CA ALA A 136 8.36 1.36 -0.50
C ALA A 136 8.23 2.40 0.60
N ALA A 137 7.59 2.05 1.72
CA ALA A 137 7.52 2.94 2.87
C ALA A 137 8.91 3.31 3.37
N LEU A 138 9.89 2.44 3.15
CA LEU A 138 11.26 2.69 3.63
C LEU A 138 11.95 3.83 2.91
N ARG A 139 11.39 4.28 1.78
CA ARG A 139 11.92 5.45 1.10
C ARG A 139 11.62 6.74 1.86
N ILE A 140 10.64 6.69 2.75
CA ILE A 140 10.17 7.87 3.48
C ILE A 140 10.39 7.70 4.98
N VAL A 141 10.14 6.49 5.51
CA VAL A 141 10.17 6.23 6.95
C VAL A 141 11.32 5.27 7.26
N PRO A 142 12.19 5.62 8.22
CA PRO A 142 13.24 4.68 8.61
C PRO A 142 12.65 3.40 9.19
N LEU A 143 13.27 2.27 8.86
CA LEU A 143 12.79 0.99 9.37
C LEU A 143 12.73 0.97 10.89
N GLN A 144 13.68 1.61 11.55
CA GLN A 144 13.72 1.64 13.01
C GLN A 144 12.44 2.25 13.61
N ALA A 145 11.91 3.30 12.96
CA ALA A 145 10.69 3.93 13.44
C ALA A 145 9.50 2.97 13.33
N LEU A 146 9.43 2.24 12.22
CA LEU A 146 8.35 1.26 12.03
C LEU A 146 8.46 0.12 13.03
N LEU A 147 9.67 -0.37 13.25
CA LEU A 147 9.88 -1.47 14.20
C LEU A 147 9.53 -1.05 15.62
N ALA A 148 9.81 0.20 15.98
CA ALA A 148 9.49 0.69 17.30
C ALA A 148 7.98 0.77 17.55
N HIS A 149 7.20 0.78 16.49
CA HIS A 149 5.74 0.86 16.58
C HIS A 149 5.06 -0.40 16.08
N ALA A 150 5.77 -1.51 15.99
CA ALA A 150 5.20 -2.76 15.50
C ALA A 150 4.01 -3.18 16.35
N TRP A 151 2.90 -3.50 15.71
CA TRP A 151 1.72 -4.00 16.38
C TRP A 151 1.84 -5.50 16.53
N GLY A 152 1.52 -5.99 17.74
CA GLY A 152 1.61 -7.42 18.03
C GLY A 152 3.01 -7.82 18.43
N PRO A 153 3.26 -9.14 18.51
CA PRO A 153 4.58 -9.64 18.89
C PRO A 153 5.63 -9.19 17.88
N ARG A 154 6.80 -8.79 18.40
CA ARG A 154 7.88 -8.37 17.53
C ARG A 154 8.39 -9.56 16.73
N PRO A 155 8.52 -9.44 15.40
CA PRO A 155 9.01 -10.55 14.60
C PRO A 155 10.44 -10.90 15.00
N ALA A 156 10.68 -12.21 15.17
CA ALA A 156 12.01 -12.67 15.54
C ALA A 156 13.03 -12.36 14.44
N ALA A 157 12.57 -12.37 13.20
CA ALA A 157 13.46 -12.14 12.07
C ALA A 157 13.86 -10.69 11.93
N ALA A 158 13.33 -9.82 12.77
CA ALA A 158 13.59 -8.38 12.66
C ALA A 158 15.00 -8.01 13.12
N HIS A 159 15.72 -8.92 13.70
CA HIS A 159 17.06 -8.61 14.14
C HIS A 159 18.16 -9.35 13.40
#